data_84711d6096a04b1f1300cfa2ca58de6e
#
_entry.id   84711d6096a04b1f1300cfa2ca58de6e
#
_cell.length_a   1.000
_cell.length_b   1.000
_cell.length_c   1.000
_cell.angle_alpha   90.00
_cell.angle_beta   90.00
_cell.angle_gamma   90.00
#
_symmetry.space_group_name_H-M   'P 1'
#
loop_
_entity.id
_entity.type
_entity.pdbx_description
1 polymer ?
#
loop_
_entity_poly.entity_id
_entity_poly.type
_entity_poly.pdbx_seq_one_letter_code
_entity_poly.pdbx_strand_id
1 'polypeptide(L)'
;MCEADVDLTGPLADWNAHLSLVRDRAVPLPEPLAALLVEITEQLTATAEDAPLAALRAVGMLERIAARVGREAAGALCDGGVSAEAVATGLGITRSKALVFLLAARD
;
A
#
# COMPACT_ATOMS: atom_id res chain seq x y z
N MET A 1 -13.50 26.83 -5.49
CA MET A 1 -13.66 25.48 -4.87
C MET A 1 -14.60 24.61 -5.66
N CYS A 2 -15.83 25.05 -5.81
CA CYS A 2 -16.82 24.25 -6.53
C CYS A 2 -16.46 24.01 -8.00
N GLU A 3 -15.85 24.99 -8.63
CA GLU A 3 -15.41 24.83 -10.01
C GLU A 3 -14.38 23.73 -10.17
N ALA A 4 -13.46 23.65 -9.21
CA ALA A 4 -12.43 22.60 -9.23
C ALA A 4 -13.07 21.22 -9.14
N ASP A 5 -14.11 21.07 -8.33
CA ASP A 5 -14.82 19.81 -8.17
C ASP A 5 -15.49 19.40 -9.47
N VAL A 6 -16.11 20.35 -10.15
CA VAL A 6 -16.78 20.10 -11.43
C VAL A 6 -15.77 19.71 -12.50
N ASP A 7 -14.67 20.43 -12.57
CA ASP A 7 -13.63 20.18 -13.58
C ASP A 7 -12.95 18.83 -13.39
N LEU A 8 -12.86 18.37 -12.15
CA LEU A 8 -12.18 17.13 -11.82
C LEU A 8 -13.06 15.88 -11.93
N THR A 9 -14.36 16.06 -12.16
CA THR A 9 -15.30 14.93 -12.21
C THR A 9 -14.90 13.89 -13.27
N GLY A 10 -14.61 14.33 -14.49
CA GLY A 10 -14.19 13.43 -15.56
C GLY A 10 -12.82 12.81 -15.34
N PRO A 11 -11.76 13.63 -15.10
CA PRO A 11 -10.43 13.10 -14.85
C PRO A 11 -10.35 12.20 -13.63
N LEU A 12 -11.08 12.53 -12.57
CA LEU A 12 -11.10 11.70 -11.37
C LEU A 12 -11.76 10.35 -11.61
N ALA A 13 -12.85 10.33 -12.40
CA ALA A 13 -13.53 9.09 -12.73
C ALA A 13 -12.61 8.18 -13.54
N ASP A 14 -11.88 8.72 -14.52
CA ASP A 14 -10.93 7.95 -15.33
C ASP A 14 -9.77 7.42 -14.46
N TRP A 15 -9.27 8.25 -13.57
CA TRP A 15 -8.19 7.87 -12.65
C TRP A 15 -8.65 6.77 -11.71
N ASN A 16 -9.84 6.88 -11.14
CA ASN A 16 -10.40 5.87 -10.25
C ASN A 16 -10.61 4.54 -10.96
N ALA A 17 -11.06 4.57 -12.22
CA ALA A 17 -11.22 3.37 -13.02
C ALA A 17 -9.86 2.70 -13.27
N HIS A 18 -8.82 3.50 -13.56
CA HIS A 18 -7.47 3.00 -13.74
C HIS A 18 -6.95 2.34 -12.45
N LEU A 19 -7.10 3.00 -11.31
CA LEU A 19 -6.69 2.46 -10.02
C LEU A 19 -7.41 1.16 -9.68
N SER A 20 -8.69 1.08 -10.03
CA SER A 20 -9.48 -0.13 -9.81
C SER A 20 -8.93 -1.30 -10.63
N LEU A 21 -8.62 -1.06 -11.90
CA LEU A 21 -8.03 -2.09 -12.78
C LEU A 21 -6.67 -2.54 -12.26
N VAL A 22 -5.85 -1.62 -11.78
CA VAL A 22 -4.54 -1.95 -11.22
C VAL A 22 -4.70 -2.83 -9.98
N ARG A 23 -5.64 -2.51 -9.10
CA ARG A 23 -5.91 -3.31 -7.90
C ARG A 23 -6.42 -4.70 -8.25
N ASP A 24 -7.26 -4.81 -9.27
CA ASP A 24 -7.84 -6.10 -9.69
C ASP A 24 -6.77 -7.06 -10.20
N ARG A 25 -5.63 -6.53 -10.67
CA ARG A 25 -4.50 -7.32 -11.15
C ARG A 25 -3.48 -7.63 -10.07
N ALA A 26 -3.69 -7.10 -8.86
CA ALA A 26 -2.75 -7.31 -7.76
C ALA A 26 -2.70 -8.77 -7.35
N VAL A 27 -1.54 -9.20 -6.87
CA VAL A 27 -1.38 -10.54 -6.31
C VAL A 27 -2.28 -10.67 -5.08
N PRO A 28 -3.09 -11.71 -4.99
CA PRO A 28 -3.93 -11.90 -3.80
C PRO A 28 -3.08 -12.20 -2.56
N LEU A 29 -3.52 -11.71 -1.42
CA LEU A 29 -2.85 -11.99 -0.15
C LEU A 29 -3.24 -13.39 0.33
N PRO A 30 -2.31 -14.12 0.97
CA PRO A 30 -2.67 -15.36 1.65
C PRO A 30 -3.77 -15.09 2.69
N GLU A 31 -4.74 -16.00 2.80
CA GLU A 31 -5.86 -15.81 3.72
C GLU A 31 -5.47 -15.53 5.16
N PRO A 32 -4.50 -16.26 5.76
CA PRO A 32 -4.11 -15.96 7.13
C PRO A 32 -3.60 -14.52 7.31
N LEU A 33 -2.85 -14.02 6.34
CA LEU A 33 -2.33 -12.66 6.41
C LEU A 33 -3.43 -11.64 6.19
N ALA A 34 -4.33 -11.88 5.23
CA ALA A 34 -5.45 -10.99 4.99
C ALA A 34 -6.34 -10.87 6.24
N ALA A 35 -6.63 -11.99 6.90
CA ALA A 35 -7.42 -12.00 8.12
C ALA A 35 -6.75 -11.22 9.25
N LEU A 36 -5.43 -11.38 9.40
CA LEU A 36 -4.66 -10.63 10.41
C LEU A 36 -4.69 -9.14 10.15
N LEU A 37 -4.59 -8.72 8.89
CA LEU A 37 -4.66 -7.30 8.54
C LEU A 37 -6.02 -6.70 8.87
N VAL A 38 -7.10 -7.43 8.64
CA VAL A 38 -8.44 -7.00 9.03
C VAL A 38 -8.53 -6.86 10.54
N GLU A 39 -8.04 -7.84 11.28
CA GLU A 39 -8.07 -7.82 12.74
C GLU A 39 -7.24 -6.66 13.29
N ILE A 40 -6.04 -6.43 12.76
CA ILE A 40 -5.20 -5.30 13.15
C ILE A 40 -5.95 -3.98 12.91
N THR A 41 -6.60 -3.84 11.76
CA THR A 41 -7.36 -2.64 11.44
C THR A 41 -8.46 -2.39 12.46
N GLU A 42 -9.21 -3.43 12.81
CA GLU A 42 -10.28 -3.34 13.80
C GLU A 42 -9.74 -2.96 15.18
N GLN A 43 -8.66 -3.59 15.60
CA GLN A 43 -8.03 -3.32 16.89
C GLN A 43 -7.46 -1.90 16.95
N LEU A 44 -6.81 -1.45 15.88
CA LEU A 44 -6.28 -0.09 15.83
C LEU A 44 -7.40 0.94 15.86
N THR A 45 -8.48 0.70 15.15
CA THR A 45 -9.63 1.61 15.12
C THR A 45 -10.24 1.74 16.52
N ALA A 46 -10.45 0.62 17.19
CA ALA A 46 -10.99 0.62 18.55
C ALA A 46 -10.06 1.31 19.53
N THR A 47 -8.75 1.05 19.43
CA THR A 47 -7.75 1.67 20.29
C THR A 47 -7.67 3.18 20.05
N ALA A 48 -7.82 3.61 18.80
CA ALA A 48 -7.79 5.04 18.47
C ALA A 48 -8.93 5.79 19.13
N GLU A 49 -10.07 5.15 19.32
CA GLU A 49 -11.21 5.77 20.01
C GLU A 49 -10.99 5.89 21.52
N ASP A 50 -10.43 4.84 22.13
CA ASP A 50 -10.26 4.78 23.58
C ASP A 50 -8.92 5.33 24.06
N ALA A 51 -7.85 5.11 23.31
CA ALA A 51 -6.48 5.48 23.70
C ALA A 51 -5.68 5.90 22.47
N PRO A 52 -5.91 7.12 21.97
CA PRO A 52 -5.26 7.57 20.71
C PRO A 52 -3.73 7.53 20.73
N LEU A 53 -3.10 7.82 21.87
CA LEU A 53 -1.63 7.76 21.94
C LEU A 53 -1.12 6.33 21.80
N ALA A 54 -1.83 5.36 22.39
CA ALA A 54 -1.48 3.95 22.24
C ALA A 54 -1.64 3.50 20.78
N ALA A 55 -2.68 3.98 20.11
CA ALA A 55 -2.89 3.68 18.70
C ALA A 55 -1.75 4.23 17.85
N LEU A 56 -1.31 5.46 18.09
CA LEU A 56 -0.19 6.05 17.36
C LEU A 56 1.11 5.30 17.61
N ARG A 57 1.33 4.85 18.85
CA ARG A 57 2.51 4.04 19.15
C ARG A 57 2.48 2.73 18.37
N ALA A 58 1.33 2.08 18.31
CA ALA A 58 1.18 0.83 17.57
C ALA A 58 1.41 1.05 16.07
N VAL A 59 0.90 2.14 15.52
CA VAL A 59 1.13 2.49 14.11
C VAL A 59 2.63 2.68 13.85
N GLY A 60 3.34 3.39 14.73
CA GLY A 60 4.78 3.57 14.59
C GLY A 60 5.55 2.25 14.60
N MET A 61 5.15 1.32 15.45
CA MET A 61 5.77 0.01 15.49
C MET A 61 5.49 -0.79 14.21
N LEU A 62 4.25 -0.73 13.72
CA LEU A 62 3.87 -1.39 12.48
C LEU A 62 4.63 -0.80 11.29
N GLU A 63 4.82 0.50 11.26
CA GLU A 63 5.59 1.16 10.20
C GLU A 63 7.04 0.66 10.16
N ARG A 64 7.66 0.47 11.31
CA ARG A 64 9.04 -0.05 11.38
C ARG A 64 9.11 -1.48 10.86
N ILE A 65 8.16 -2.31 11.27
CA ILE A 65 8.10 -3.70 10.80
C ILE A 65 7.87 -3.72 9.29
N ALA A 66 6.91 -2.91 8.82
CA ALA A 66 6.59 -2.82 7.41
C ALA A 66 7.78 -2.35 6.58
N ALA A 67 8.51 -1.35 7.06
CA ALA A 67 9.70 -0.84 6.37
C ALA A 67 10.79 -1.92 6.25
N ARG A 68 11.03 -2.65 7.33
CA ARG A 68 12.04 -3.71 7.33
C ARG A 68 11.65 -4.84 6.36
N VAL A 69 10.44 -5.37 6.51
CA VAL A 69 9.97 -6.47 5.68
C VAL A 69 9.84 -6.01 4.22
N GLY A 70 9.40 -4.77 4.00
CA GLY A 70 9.30 -4.21 2.66
C GLY A 70 10.64 -4.13 1.96
N ARG A 71 11.70 -3.73 2.68
CA ARG A 71 13.05 -3.70 2.12
C ARG A 71 13.55 -5.10 1.76
N GLU A 72 13.31 -6.06 2.64
CA GLU A 72 13.70 -7.45 2.37
C GLU A 72 12.99 -8.01 1.14
N ALA A 73 11.69 -7.78 1.05
CA ALA A 73 10.90 -8.26 -0.08
C ALA A 73 11.32 -7.56 -1.39
N ALA A 74 11.51 -6.24 -1.34
CA ALA A 74 11.95 -5.48 -2.51
C ALA A 74 13.33 -5.92 -2.97
N GLY A 75 14.24 -6.18 -2.01
CA GLY A 75 15.58 -6.71 -2.32
C GLY A 75 15.50 -8.04 -3.04
N ALA A 76 14.65 -8.95 -2.58
CA ALA A 76 14.45 -10.24 -3.21
C ALA A 76 13.92 -10.09 -4.65
N LEU A 77 13.00 -9.14 -4.87
CA LEU A 77 12.48 -8.87 -6.22
C LEU A 77 13.56 -8.30 -7.13
N CYS A 78 14.38 -7.39 -6.63
CA CYS A 78 15.50 -6.84 -7.40
C CYS A 78 16.51 -7.92 -7.77
N ASP A 79 16.85 -8.78 -6.81
CA ASP A 79 17.79 -9.89 -7.04
C ASP A 79 17.24 -10.89 -8.05
N GLY A 80 15.92 -11.06 -8.09
CA GLY A 80 15.26 -11.93 -9.06
C GLY A 80 15.08 -11.30 -10.45
N GLY A 81 15.49 -10.04 -10.62
CA GLY A 81 15.36 -9.35 -11.89
C GLY A 81 13.94 -8.95 -12.27
N VAL A 82 13.06 -8.83 -11.29
CA VAL A 82 11.66 -8.47 -11.53
C VAL A 82 11.58 -6.98 -11.90
N SER A 83 10.86 -6.67 -12.98
CA SER A 83 10.73 -5.30 -13.45
C SER A 83 9.82 -4.46 -12.53
N ALA A 84 10.03 -3.13 -12.53
CA ALA A 84 9.17 -2.23 -11.79
C ALA A 84 7.70 -2.33 -12.22
N GLU A 85 7.46 -2.58 -13.50
CA GLU A 85 6.10 -2.74 -14.03
C GLU A 85 5.44 -4.00 -13.49
N ALA A 86 6.18 -5.10 -13.44
CA ALA A 86 5.66 -6.34 -12.86
C ALA A 86 5.37 -6.19 -11.37
N VAL A 87 6.25 -5.49 -10.64
CA VAL A 87 6.03 -5.19 -9.22
C VAL A 87 4.79 -4.32 -9.04
N ALA A 88 4.65 -3.28 -9.84
CA ALA A 88 3.50 -2.38 -9.78
C ALA A 88 2.19 -3.16 -10.00
N THR A 89 2.16 -4.02 -11.01
CA THR A 89 0.99 -4.85 -11.30
C THR A 89 0.68 -5.79 -10.15
N GLY A 90 1.69 -6.48 -9.64
CA GLY A 90 1.52 -7.44 -8.56
C GLY A 90 1.06 -6.80 -7.25
N LEU A 91 1.49 -5.57 -6.99
CA LEU A 91 1.12 -4.84 -5.78
C LEU A 91 -0.18 -4.03 -5.92
N GLY A 92 -0.67 -3.87 -7.15
CA GLY A 92 -1.84 -3.04 -7.38
C GLY A 92 -1.57 -1.55 -7.15
N ILE A 93 -0.37 -1.09 -7.49
CA ILE A 93 0.07 0.29 -7.32
C ILE A 93 0.63 0.84 -8.63
N THR A 94 0.96 2.13 -8.65
CA THR A 94 1.55 2.75 -9.82
C THR A 94 3.02 2.36 -9.98
N ARG A 95 3.53 2.46 -11.21
CA ARG A 95 4.94 2.20 -11.50
C ARG A 95 5.86 3.11 -10.67
N SER A 96 5.48 4.38 -10.54
CA SER A 96 6.27 5.34 -9.75
C SER A 96 6.42 4.90 -8.30
N LYS A 97 5.33 4.42 -7.69
CA LYS A 97 5.35 3.96 -6.30
C LYS A 97 6.16 2.67 -6.17
N ALA A 98 6.05 1.77 -7.16
CA ALA A 98 6.86 0.55 -7.18
C ALA A 98 8.35 0.87 -7.23
N LEU A 99 8.74 1.87 -8.02
CA LEU A 99 10.13 2.32 -8.08
C LEU A 99 10.63 2.83 -6.73
N VAL A 100 9.78 3.53 -5.98
CA VAL A 100 10.14 4.00 -4.63
C VAL A 100 10.48 2.81 -3.73
N PHE A 101 9.65 1.77 -3.74
CA PHE A 101 9.92 0.57 -2.95
C PHE A 101 11.23 -0.11 -3.36
N LEU A 102 11.47 -0.24 -4.67
CA LEU A 102 12.67 -0.91 -5.18
C LEU A 102 13.93 -0.11 -4.90
N LEU A 103 13.86 1.21 -4.98
CA LEU A 103 15.00 2.08 -4.66
C LEU A 103 15.35 2.03 -3.17
N ALA A 104 14.35 1.93 -2.31
CA ALA A 104 14.55 1.82 -0.87
C ALA A 104 15.34 0.55 -0.51
N ALA A 105 15.19 -0.51 -1.29
CA ALA A 105 15.90 -1.78 -1.05
C ALA A 105 17.40 -1.68 -1.28
N ARG A 106 17.85 -0.67 -2.04
CA ARG A 106 19.28 -0.49 -2.34
C ARG A 106 20.03 0.23 -1.23
N ASP A 107 19.30 0.92 -0.38
CA ASP A 107 19.88 1.65 0.75
C ASP A 107 20.05 0.73 1.95
#